data_f2fb1d6fe94856c6f329bdf320646647
#
_entry.id   f2fb1d6fe94856c6f329bdf320646647
#
_cell.length_a   1.000
_cell.length_b   1.000
_cell.length_c   1.000
_cell.angle_alpha   90.00
_cell.angle_beta   90.00
_cell.angle_gamma   90.00
#
_symmetry.space_group_name_H-M   'P 1'
#
loop_
_entity.id
_entity.type
_entity.pdbx_description
1 polymer ?
#
loop_
_entity_poly.entity_id
_entity_poly.type
_entity_poly.pdbx_seq_one_letter_code
_entity_poly.pdbx_strand_id
1 'polypeptide(L)'
;MIERAFQKEVADVLGLSDHECSPITLDQERPLYATAFGFYESGDYRSAAQLFAQLVLTDPYSVHYWSGLASSKQMAQDYLAAVHAWGIVSLLKENDPISHFHAAECFLSLDEKEDALKALNAALELAGKNEMLLEKINLLKTIHYAKF
;
A
#
# COMPACT_ATOMS: atom_id res chain seq x y z
N MET A 1 -9.50 19.05 14.46
CA MET A 1 -10.87 18.64 14.77
C MET A 1 -11.49 17.79 13.69
N ILE A 2 -11.44 18.21 12.45
CA ILE A 2 -11.64 17.32 11.29
C ILE A 2 -10.67 16.15 11.34
N GLU A 3 -9.48 16.37 11.85
CA GLU A 3 -8.44 15.39 12.00
C GLU A 3 -8.83 14.20 12.89
N ARG A 4 -9.57 14.43 13.99
CA ARG A 4 -9.94 13.32 14.91
C ARG A 4 -10.98 12.38 14.31
N ALA A 5 -11.98 12.94 13.62
CA ALA A 5 -13.00 12.13 12.95
C ALA A 5 -12.36 11.35 11.79
N PHE A 6 -11.49 11.98 11.03
CA PHE A 6 -10.78 11.35 9.93
C PHE A 6 -9.82 10.26 10.43
N GLN A 7 -9.07 10.54 11.50
CA GLN A 7 -8.18 9.55 12.12
C GLN A 7 -8.96 8.32 12.60
N LYS A 8 -10.15 8.54 13.18
CA LYS A 8 -11.00 7.44 13.62
C LYS A 8 -11.47 6.60 12.43
N GLU A 9 -11.92 7.24 11.36
CA GLU A 9 -12.32 6.52 10.13
C GLU A 9 -11.17 5.71 9.56
N VAL A 10 -9.98 6.29 9.49
CA VAL A 10 -8.78 5.59 9.01
C VAL A 10 -8.44 4.42 9.94
N ALA A 11 -8.53 4.62 11.26
CA ALA A 11 -8.27 3.56 12.23
C ALA A 11 -9.27 2.41 12.07
N ASP A 12 -10.55 2.72 11.89
CA ASP A 12 -11.60 1.73 11.68
C ASP A 12 -11.34 0.92 10.40
N VAL A 13 -10.97 1.59 9.31
CA VAL A 13 -10.62 0.93 8.04
C VAL A 13 -9.39 0.03 8.21
N LEU A 14 -8.41 0.47 8.99
CA LEU A 14 -7.18 -0.29 9.23
C LEU A 14 -7.34 -1.40 10.29
N GLY A 15 -8.51 -1.47 10.96
CA GLY A 15 -8.76 -2.46 11.99
C GLY A 15 -7.95 -2.24 13.26
N LEU A 16 -7.59 -0.99 13.54
CA LEU A 16 -6.80 -0.63 14.72
C LEU A 16 -7.67 -0.48 15.95
N SER A 17 -7.18 -0.98 17.09
CA SER A 17 -7.84 -0.77 18.38
C SER A 17 -7.58 0.63 18.91
N ASP A 18 -8.38 1.06 19.90
CA ASP A 18 -8.21 2.36 20.55
C ASP A 18 -6.81 2.54 21.15
N HIS A 19 -6.16 1.46 21.56
CA HIS A 19 -4.78 1.50 22.08
C HIS A 19 -3.74 1.76 21.01
N GLU A 20 -4.01 1.34 19.78
CA GLU A 20 -3.12 1.52 18.64
C GLU A 20 -3.26 2.90 18.00
N CYS A 21 -4.28 3.65 18.41
CA CYS A 21 -4.55 5.01 17.92
C CYS A 21 -3.92 6.09 18.79
N SER A 22 -2.95 5.77 19.64
CA SER A 22 -2.26 6.75 20.46
C SER A 22 -1.57 7.80 19.60
N PRO A 23 -1.77 9.10 19.86
CA PRO A 23 -1.13 10.14 19.05
C PRO A 23 0.38 10.06 19.17
N ILE A 24 1.05 10.11 18.02
CA ILE A 24 2.50 10.15 17.91
C ILE A 24 2.90 11.61 17.75
N THR A 25 3.89 12.05 18.50
CA THR A 25 4.42 13.41 18.35
C THR A 25 5.34 13.48 17.13
N LEU A 26 5.53 14.69 16.59
CA LEU A 26 6.45 14.92 15.47
C LEU A 26 7.85 14.41 15.75
N ASP A 27 8.33 14.53 17.00
CA ASP A 27 9.65 14.04 17.40
C ASP A 27 9.76 12.51 17.34
N GLN A 28 8.62 11.80 17.42
CA GLN A 28 8.58 10.35 17.40
C GLN A 28 8.45 9.78 15.98
N GLU A 29 8.04 10.59 15.00
CA GLU A 29 7.79 10.11 13.63
C GLU A 29 9.04 9.50 13.00
N ARG A 30 10.18 10.18 13.06
CA ARG A 30 11.41 9.72 12.44
C ARG A 30 11.91 8.39 13.02
N PRO A 31 12.07 8.28 14.35
CA PRO A 31 12.48 7.01 14.95
C PRO A 31 11.48 5.89 14.67
N LEU A 32 10.19 6.20 14.68
CA LEU A 32 9.16 5.21 14.43
C LEU A 32 9.17 4.72 12.98
N TYR A 33 9.38 5.63 12.03
CA TYR A 33 9.54 5.27 10.62
C TYR A 33 10.75 4.36 10.42
N ALA A 34 11.88 4.71 11.03
CA ALA A 34 13.10 3.89 10.95
C ALA A 34 12.88 2.50 11.56
N THR A 35 12.17 2.43 12.68
CA THR A 35 11.83 1.15 13.33
C THR A 35 10.90 0.31 12.45
N ALA A 36 9.86 0.93 11.90
CA ALA A 36 8.94 0.26 10.98
C ALA A 36 9.69 -0.33 9.77
N PHE A 37 10.57 0.46 9.19
CA PHE A 37 11.39 0.04 8.05
C PHE A 37 12.33 -1.11 8.43
N GLY A 38 12.89 -1.06 9.63
CA GLY A 38 13.73 -2.14 10.17
C GLY A 38 12.97 -3.46 10.30
N PHE A 39 11.75 -3.42 10.81
CA PHE A 39 10.90 -4.60 10.86
C PHE A 39 10.59 -5.13 9.46
N TYR A 40 10.29 -4.26 8.53
CA TYR A 40 10.05 -4.64 7.14
C TYR A 40 11.26 -5.37 6.55
N GLU A 41 12.45 -4.80 6.70
CA GLU A 41 13.69 -5.38 6.18
C GLU A 41 14.02 -6.73 6.83
N SER A 42 13.67 -6.90 8.10
CA SER A 42 13.92 -8.17 8.83
C SER A 42 12.88 -9.26 8.55
N GLY A 43 11.83 -8.92 7.78
CA GLY A 43 10.76 -9.86 7.45
C GLY A 43 9.61 -9.90 8.45
N ASP A 44 9.64 -9.07 9.49
CA ASP A 44 8.53 -8.94 10.43
C ASP A 44 7.51 -7.94 9.91
N TYR A 45 6.78 -8.38 8.89
CA TYR A 45 5.85 -7.53 8.15
C TYR A 45 4.65 -7.10 8.99
N ARG A 46 4.23 -7.95 9.92
CA ARG A 46 3.10 -7.63 10.81
C ARG A 46 3.45 -6.46 11.74
N SER A 47 4.61 -6.50 12.37
CA SER A 47 5.08 -5.40 13.23
C SER A 47 5.31 -4.14 12.42
N ALA A 48 5.90 -4.26 11.22
CA ALA A 48 6.08 -3.14 10.31
C ALA A 48 4.73 -2.48 9.98
N ALA A 49 3.73 -3.28 9.62
CA ALA A 49 2.40 -2.78 9.27
C ALA A 49 1.75 -2.02 10.43
N GLN A 50 1.88 -2.52 11.66
CA GLN A 50 1.34 -1.84 12.84
C GLN A 50 1.94 -0.45 13.03
N LEU A 51 3.25 -0.32 12.87
CA LEU A 51 3.94 0.96 13.01
C LEU A 51 3.62 1.91 11.85
N PHE A 52 3.59 1.40 10.62
CA PHE A 52 3.19 2.22 9.47
C PHE A 52 1.74 2.71 9.61
N ALA A 53 0.84 1.90 10.16
CA ALA A 53 -0.53 2.31 10.42
C ALA A 53 -0.60 3.48 11.40
N GLN A 54 0.21 3.45 12.47
CA GLN A 54 0.31 4.57 13.40
C GLN A 54 0.84 5.83 12.72
N LEU A 55 1.85 5.67 11.86
CA LEU A 55 2.41 6.79 11.09
C LEU A 55 1.37 7.39 10.13
N VAL A 56 0.59 6.55 9.47
CA VAL A 56 -0.51 7.00 8.61
C VAL A 56 -1.53 7.83 9.39
N LEU A 57 -1.86 7.42 10.62
CA LEU A 57 -2.75 8.20 11.48
C LEU A 57 -2.17 9.57 11.83
N THR A 58 -0.85 9.66 11.97
CA THR A 58 -0.17 10.92 12.28
C THR A 58 -0.13 11.85 11.07
N ASP A 59 0.19 11.31 9.88
CA ASP A 59 0.19 12.06 8.63
C ASP A 59 -0.45 11.23 7.51
N PRO A 60 -1.78 11.33 7.35
CA PRO A 60 -2.51 10.56 6.34
C PRO A 60 -2.24 10.98 4.90
N TYR A 61 -1.50 12.05 4.68
CA TYR A 61 -1.12 12.52 3.34
C TYR A 61 0.30 12.09 2.94
N SER A 62 1.00 11.35 3.80
CA SER A 62 2.35 10.88 3.50
C SER A 62 2.30 9.67 2.57
N VAL A 63 2.79 9.83 1.35
CA VAL A 63 2.92 8.72 0.39
C VAL A 63 3.84 7.64 0.95
N HIS A 64 4.91 8.02 1.64
CA HIS A 64 5.87 7.08 2.21
C HIS A 64 5.25 6.19 3.28
N TYR A 65 4.41 6.76 4.14
CA TYR A 65 3.74 5.99 5.19
C TYR A 65 2.73 5.01 4.62
N TRP A 66 1.91 5.46 3.66
CA TRP A 66 0.95 4.59 2.99
C TRP A 66 1.65 3.49 2.17
N SER A 67 2.75 3.82 1.49
CA SER A 67 3.52 2.83 0.72
C SER A 67 4.15 1.79 1.64
N GLY A 68 4.66 2.22 2.79
CA GLY A 68 5.18 1.30 3.82
C GLY A 68 4.10 0.36 4.34
N LEU A 69 2.92 0.91 4.64
CA LEU A 69 1.78 0.12 5.10
C LEU A 69 1.33 -0.87 4.02
N ALA A 70 1.17 -0.40 2.78
CA ALA A 70 0.75 -1.23 1.67
C ALA A 70 1.72 -2.39 1.42
N SER A 71 3.01 -2.09 1.35
CA SER A 71 4.06 -3.09 1.15
C SER A 71 4.08 -4.12 2.27
N SER A 72 3.97 -3.66 3.52
CA SER A 72 3.96 -4.54 4.69
C SER A 72 2.74 -5.46 4.69
N LYS A 73 1.57 -4.93 4.37
CA LYS A 73 0.33 -5.71 4.27
C LYS A 73 0.41 -6.73 3.13
N GLN A 74 0.96 -6.34 1.99
CA GLN A 74 1.15 -7.24 0.85
C GLN A 74 2.09 -8.39 1.20
N MET A 75 3.23 -8.09 1.81
CA MET A 75 4.20 -9.10 2.23
C MET A 75 3.67 -10.00 3.35
N ALA A 76 2.79 -9.49 4.19
CA ALA A 76 2.10 -10.27 5.22
C ALA A 76 0.92 -11.09 4.64
N GLN A 77 0.69 -11.02 3.35
CA GLN A 77 -0.40 -11.70 2.64
C GLN A 77 -1.80 -11.21 3.04
N ASP A 78 -1.89 -10.03 3.61
CA ASP A 78 -3.15 -9.34 3.84
C ASP A 78 -3.48 -8.48 2.61
N TYR A 79 -3.87 -9.17 1.54
CA TYR A 79 -4.00 -8.57 0.21
C TYR A 79 -5.14 -7.56 0.13
N LEU A 80 -6.23 -7.78 0.85
CA LEU A 80 -7.35 -6.84 0.85
C LEU A 80 -6.94 -5.49 1.47
N ALA A 81 -6.26 -5.52 2.61
CA ALA A 81 -5.74 -4.31 3.23
C ALA A 81 -4.67 -3.64 2.35
N ALA A 82 -3.82 -4.45 1.71
CA ALA A 82 -2.80 -3.95 0.79
C ALA A 82 -3.41 -3.22 -0.40
N VAL A 83 -4.46 -3.77 -1.02
CA VAL A 83 -5.18 -3.12 -2.12
C VAL A 83 -5.70 -1.75 -1.71
N HIS A 84 -6.32 -1.66 -0.54
CA HIS A 84 -6.84 -0.38 -0.04
C HIS A 84 -5.71 0.64 0.15
N ALA A 85 -4.60 0.21 0.76
CA ALA A 85 -3.46 1.10 0.98
C ALA A 85 -2.81 1.53 -0.35
N TRP A 86 -2.61 0.60 -1.30
CA TRP A 86 -2.11 0.95 -2.63
C TRP A 86 -3.05 1.89 -3.37
N GLY A 87 -4.36 1.74 -3.19
CA GLY A 87 -5.36 2.66 -3.73
C GLY A 87 -5.17 4.08 -3.21
N ILE A 88 -4.91 4.23 -1.91
CA ILE A 88 -4.63 5.55 -1.33
C ILE A 88 -3.33 6.13 -1.90
N VAL A 89 -2.28 5.31 -2.05
CA VAL A 89 -1.02 5.75 -2.69
C VAL A 89 -1.29 6.29 -4.09
N SER A 90 -2.13 5.62 -4.86
CA SER A 90 -2.46 6.06 -6.23
C SER A 90 -3.21 7.39 -6.25
N LEU A 91 -4.02 7.67 -5.22
CA LEU A 91 -4.71 8.97 -5.09
C LEU A 91 -3.76 10.09 -4.68
N LEU A 92 -2.81 9.79 -3.80
CA LEU A 92 -1.83 10.76 -3.32
C LEU A 92 -0.73 11.06 -4.36
N LYS A 93 -0.44 10.10 -5.20
CA LYS A 93 0.60 10.20 -6.24
C LYS A 93 0.03 9.70 -7.56
N GLU A 94 -0.73 10.58 -8.23
CA GLU A 94 -1.56 10.23 -9.39
C GLU A 94 -0.80 9.66 -10.58
N ASN A 95 0.46 10.05 -10.76
CA ASN A 95 1.26 9.62 -11.91
C ASN A 95 2.16 8.42 -11.61
N ASP A 96 1.94 7.74 -10.48
CA ASP A 96 2.76 6.60 -10.08
C ASP A 96 2.21 5.28 -10.63
N PRO A 97 2.89 4.66 -11.61
CA PRO A 97 2.45 3.37 -12.13
C PRO A 97 2.70 2.22 -11.13
N ILE A 98 3.63 2.40 -10.19
CA ILE A 98 4.06 1.34 -9.27
C ILE A 98 2.93 0.93 -8.32
N SER A 99 2.18 1.90 -7.81
CA SER A 99 1.04 1.62 -6.92
C SER A 99 -0.03 0.79 -7.62
N HIS A 100 -0.33 1.11 -8.87
CA HIS A 100 -1.28 0.34 -9.68
C HIS A 100 -0.76 -1.07 -9.96
N PHE A 101 0.53 -1.21 -10.23
CA PHE A 101 1.14 -2.52 -10.45
C PHE A 101 1.05 -3.41 -9.21
N HIS A 102 1.38 -2.89 -8.03
CA HIS A 102 1.29 -3.65 -6.78
C HIS A 102 -0.16 -3.96 -6.41
N ALA A 103 -1.08 -3.03 -6.67
CA ALA A 103 -2.50 -3.31 -6.49
C ALA A 103 -2.95 -4.48 -7.38
N ALA A 104 -2.48 -4.52 -8.63
CA ALA A 104 -2.77 -5.63 -9.54
C ALA A 104 -2.24 -6.96 -9.01
N GLU A 105 -1.03 -6.97 -8.48
CA GLU A 105 -0.48 -8.18 -7.85
C GLU A 105 -1.39 -8.69 -6.71
N CYS A 106 -1.87 -7.76 -5.89
CA CYS A 106 -2.77 -8.10 -4.78
C CYS A 106 -4.12 -8.60 -5.28
N PHE A 107 -4.69 -7.97 -6.30
CA PHE A 107 -5.95 -8.43 -6.92
C PHE A 107 -5.81 -9.84 -7.50
N LEU A 108 -4.68 -10.13 -8.14
CA LEU A 108 -4.41 -11.49 -8.65
C LEU A 108 -4.34 -12.50 -7.52
N SER A 109 -3.73 -12.14 -6.39
CA SER A 109 -3.67 -13.01 -5.22
C SER A 109 -5.05 -13.24 -4.59
N LEU A 110 -5.98 -12.30 -4.78
CA LEU A 110 -7.37 -12.41 -4.34
C LEU A 110 -8.28 -13.08 -5.39
N ASP A 111 -7.73 -13.51 -6.51
CA ASP A 111 -8.46 -14.05 -7.66
C ASP A 111 -9.48 -13.07 -8.27
N GLU A 112 -9.20 -11.78 -8.14
CA GLU A 112 -10.01 -10.68 -8.68
C GLU A 112 -9.43 -10.23 -10.03
N LYS A 113 -9.58 -11.07 -11.06
CA LYS A 113 -8.92 -10.90 -12.36
C LYS A 113 -9.33 -9.65 -13.11
N GLU A 114 -10.61 -9.26 -13.03
CA GLU A 114 -11.09 -8.05 -13.71
C GLU A 114 -10.46 -6.78 -13.11
N ASP A 115 -10.45 -6.67 -11.79
CA ASP A 115 -9.85 -5.54 -11.10
C ASP A 115 -8.35 -5.51 -11.31
N ALA A 116 -7.70 -6.67 -11.31
CA ALA A 116 -6.28 -6.80 -11.61
C ALA A 116 -5.96 -6.28 -13.02
N LEU A 117 -6.77 -6.63 -14.01
CA LEU A 117 -6.56 -6.17 -15.39
C LEU A 117 -6.71 -4.65 -15.50
N LYS A 118 -7.71 -4.08 -14.83
CA LYS A 118 -7.88 -2.62 -14.77
C LYS A 118 -6.66 -1.95 -14.16
N ALA A 119 -6.14 -2.50 -13.07
CA ALA A 119 -4.94 -1.96 -12.42
C ALA A 119 -3.70 -2.10 -13.32
N LEU A 120 -3.52 -3.22 -13.99
CA LEU A 120 -2.42 -3.42 -14.93
C LEU A 120 -2.49 -2.43 -16.09
N ASN A 121 -3.69 -2.18 -16.62
CA ASN A 121 -3.87 -1.22 -17.70
C ASN A 121 -3.58 0.22 -17.22
N ALA A 122 -3.99 0.58 -16.00
CA ALA A 122 -3.64 1.87 -15.41
C ALA A 122 -2.13 2.01 -15.25
N ALA A 123 -1.45 0.97 -14.76
CA ALA A 123 0.01 0.96 -14.65
C ALA A 123 0.67 1.11 -16.02
N LEU A 124 0.16 0.44 -17.04
CA LEU A 124 0.67 0.50 -18.40
C LEU A 124 0.59 1.92 -18.97
N GLU A 125 -0.54 2.60 -18.77
CA GLU A 125 -0.72 3.98 -19.24
C GLU A 125 0.27 4.95 -18.59
N LEU A 126 0.61 4.73 -17.31
CA LEU A 126 1.49 5.61 -16.55
C LEU A 126 2.97 5.20 -16.64
N ALA A 127 3.26 3.99 -17.11
CA ALA A 127 4.63 3.45 -17.10
C ALA A 127 5.60 4.20 -18.02
N GLY A 128 5.08 4.83 -19.07
CA GLY A 128 5.91 5.58 -20.02
C GLY A 128 7.00 4.71 -20.64
N LYS A 129 8.26 5.11 -20.40
CA LYS A 129 9.44 4.41 -20.93
C LYS A 129 10.12 3.49 -19.91
N ASN A 130 9.45 3.17 -18.80
CA ASN A 130 10.01 2.28 -17.78
C ASN A 130 9.96 0.83 -18.28
N GLU A 131 11.04 0.40 -18.94
CA GLU A 131 11.13 -0.92 -19.58
C GLU A 131 10.97 -2.06 -18.58
N MET A 132 11.57 -1.96 -17.40
CA MET A 132 11.45 -3.00 -16.36
C MET A 132 10.00 -3.19 -15.93
N LEU A 133 9.29 -2.10 -15.73
CA LEU A 133 7.88 -2.17 -15.33
C LEU A 133 7.02 -2.71 -16.45
N LEU A 134 7.26 -2.27 -17.70
CA LEU A 134 6.55 -2.78 -18.88
C LEU A 134 6.73 -4.29 -19.04
N GLU A 135 7.94 -4.80 -18.84
CA GLU A 135 8.20 -6.23 -18.86
C GLU A 135 7.43 -6.99 -17.80
N LYS A 136 7.41 -6.46 -16.57
CA LYS A 136 6.66 -7.07 -15.44
C LYS A 136 5.17 -7.08 -15.72
N ILE A 137 4.61 -5.99 -16.23
CA ILE A 137 3.19 -5.89 -16.59
C ILE A 137 2.86 -6.91 -17.68
N ASN A 138 3.66 -6.98 -18.74
CA ASN A 138 3.44 -7.91 -19.82
C ASN A 138 3.56 -9.37 -19.36
N LEU A 139 4.49 -9.65 -18.47
CA LEU A 139 4.64 -10.99 -17.89
C LEU A 139 3.38 -11.40 -17.12
N LEU A 140 2.86 -10.53 -16.27
CA LEU A 140 1.64 -10.82 -15.53
C LEU A 140 0.44 -11.02 -16.46
N LYS A 141 0.32 -10.20 -17.49
CA LYS A 141 -0.74 -10.36 -18.50
C LYS A 141 -0.62 -11.70 -19.22
N THR A 142 0.60 -12.07 -19.61
CA THR A 142 0.85 -13.34 -20.28
C THR A 142 0.48 -14.54 -19.41
N ILE A 143 0.88 -14.53 -18.15
CA ILE A 143 0.62 -15.62 -17.22
C ILE A 143 -0.87 -15.79 -16.94
N HIS A 144 -1.58 -14.70 -16.73
CA HIS A 144 -2.95 -14.74 -16.20
C HIS A 144 -4.05 -14.58 -17.26
N TYR A 145 -3.75 -13.98 -18.41
CA TYR A 145 -4.75 -13.62 -19.41
C TYR A 145 -4.47 -14.13 -20.82
N ALA A 146 -3.34 -14.75 -21.06
CA ALA A 146 -2.89 -15.13 -22.42
C ALA A 146 -3.34 -16.53 -22.82
N LYS A 147 -4.56 -16.88 -22.55
CA LYS A 147 -5.09 -18.21 -22.94
C LYS A 147 -5.58 -18.29 -24.38
N PHE A 148 -5.37 -17.25 -25.13
CA PHE A 148 -6.09 -17.16 -26.39
C PHE A 148 -5.26 -16.48 -27.42
#